data_69bd5fb48006bedd7af8e6faa69c06b1
#
_entry.id   69bd5fb48006bedd7af8e6faa69c06b1
#
_cell.length_a   1.000
_cell.length_b   1.000
_cell.length_c   1.000
_cell.angle_alpha   90.00
_cell.angle_beta   90.00
_cell.angle_gamma   90.00
#
_symmetry.space_group_name_H-M   'P 1'
#
loop_
_entity.id
_entity.type
_entity.pdbx_description
1 polymer ?
#
loop_
_entity_poly.entity_id
_entity_poly.type
_entity_poly.pdbx_seq_one_letter_code
_entity_poly.pdbx_strand_id
1 'polypeptide(L)'
;HAPSRFAGIAALSPAFRSDTQLLGLSPDAYRSRYGGLLGEGLEGDARLNDAWEALRPETLVAQTDGARFRRVPRFYFDIGADDPFFEGAADLHLSLRDAGILHRFRVTEGGHDWPFWRGALEDAVLHLDAVLTRDYGE
;
A
#
# COMPACT_ATOMS: atom_id res chain seq x y z
N HIS A 1 -13.44 4.39 10.43
CA HIS A 1 -13.18 3.67 9.18
C HIS A 1 -14.45 2.95 8.75
N ALA A 2 -14.82 3.04 7.46
CA ALA A 2 -16.03 2.46 6.90
C ALA A 2 -15.67 1.58 5.69
N PRO A 3 -15.04 0.41 5.90
CA PRO A 3 -14.60 -0.46 4.81
C PRO A 3 -15.78 -0.92 3.94
N SER A 4 -16.97 -1.04 4.52
CA SER A 4 -18.18 -1.44 3.79
C SER A 4 -18.72 -0.41 2.79
N ARG A 5 -18.09 0.78 2.70
CA ARG A 5 -18.47 1.79 1.70
C ARG A 5 -17.79 1.61 0.35
N PHE A 6 -16.79 0.73 0.28
CA PHE A 6 -15.99 0.51 -0.93
C PHE A 6 -16.06 -0.97 -1.31
N ALA A 7 -16.46 -1.25 -2.52
CA ALA A 7 -16.45 -2.61 -3.06
C ALA A 7 -15.03 -3.03 -3.49
N GLY A 8 -14.25 -2.10 -4.04
CA GLY A 8 -12.88 -2.33 -4.46
C GLY A 8 -12.00 -1.10 -4.36
N ILE A 9 -10.70 -1.31 -4.32
CA ILE A 9 -9.66 -0.28 -4.34
C ILE A 9 -8.57 -0.72 -5.30
N ALA A 10 -8.19 0.16 -6.22
CA ALA A 10 -7.03 -0.03 -7.07
C ALA A 10 -5.99 1.06 -6.75
N ALA A 11 -4.76 0.66 -6.49
CA ALA A 11 -3.65 1.55 -6.23
C ALA A 11 -2.52 1.26 -7.24
N LEU A 12 -2.11 2.30 -7.97
CA LEU A 12 -1.01 2.26 -8.91
C LEU A 12 0.20 2.95 -8.28
N SER A 13 1.29 2.23 -8.13
CA SER A 13 2.49 2.69 -7.42
C SER A 13 2.18 3.26 -6.03
N PRO A 14 1.57 2.50 -5.11
CA PRO A 14 1.29 3.01 -3.77
C PRO A 14 2.59 3.36 -3.05
N ALA A 15 2.67 4.58 -2.52
CA ALA A 15 3.88 5.13 -1.91
C ALA A 15 4.13 4.59 -0.49
N PHE A 16 4.07 3.28 -0.31
CA PHE A 16 4.43 2.62 0.94
C PHE A 16 5.94 2.43 1.02
N ARG A 17 6.51 2.63 2.21
CA ARG A 17 7.93 2.41 2.45
C ARG A 17 8.12 1.29 3.45
N SER A 18 9.15 0.47 3.21
CA SER A 18 9.67 -0.46 4.22
C SER A 18 10.44 0.30 5.31
N ASP A 19 10.69 -0.37 6.44
CA ASP A 19 11.54 0.16 7.51
C ASP A 19 12.93 0.53 6.98
N THR A 20 13.53 -0.35 6.18
CA THR A 20 14.83 -0.11 5.54
C THR A 20 14.83 1.17 4.70
N GLN A 21 13.77 1.40 3.94
CA GLN A 21 13.63 2.60 3.12
C GLN A 21 13.45 3.88 3.96
N LEU A 22 12.75 3.81 5.10
CA LEU A 22 12.63 4.93 6.01
C LEU A 22 13.97 5.26 6.67
N LEU A 23 14.67 4.24 7.15
CA LEU A 23 15.99 4.39 7.77
C LEU A 23 17.04 4.93 6.80
N GLY A 24 16.96 4.53 5.53
CA GLY A 24 17.87 4.97 4.46
C GLY A 24 17.67 6.41 3.97
N LEU A 25 16.64 7.13 4.42
CA LEU A 25 16.42 8.52 4.01
C LEU A 25 17.54 9.42 4.58
N SER A 26 18.04 10.34 3.74
CA SER A 26 18.90 11.41 4.23
C SER A 26 18.16 12.27 5.28
N PRO A 27 18.88 12.97 6.18
CA PRO A 27 18.26 13.83 7.19
C PRO A 27 17.28 14.86 6.59
N ASP A 28 17.64 15.46 5.45
CA ASP A 28 16.81 16.45 4.78
C ASP A 28 15.56 15.82 4.14
N ALA A 29 15.70 14.65 3.51
CA ALA A 29 14.58 13.92 2.93
C ALA A 29 13.61 13.43 4.03
N TYR A 30 14.14 12.97 5.15
CA TYR A 30 13.33 12.60 6.32
C TYR A 30 12.59 13.81 6.88
N ARG A 31 13.29 14.91 7.16
CA ARG A 31 12.67 16.14 7.70
C ARG A 31 11.54 16.65 6.81
N SER A 32 11.79 16.71 5.50
CA SER A 32 10.82 17.22 4.53
C SER A 32 9.55 16.37 4.41
N ARG A 33 9.67 15.04 4.53
CA ARG A 33 8.57 14.11 4.25
C ARG A 33 7.88 13.59 5.51
N TYR A 34 8.64 13.38 6.57
CA TYR A 34 8.19 12.68 7.77
C TYR A 34 8.38 13.47 9.07
N GLY A 35 9.23 14.51 9.09
CA GLY A 35 9.54 15.26 10.31
C GLY A 35 8.30 15.73 11.05
N GLY A 36 7.33 16.30 10.34
CA GLY A 36 6.07 16.77 10.94
C GLY A 36 5.10 15.65 11.36
N LEU A 37 5.32 14.41 10.92
CA LEU A 37 4.46 13.26 11.23
C LEU A 37 5.04 12.36 12.31
N LEU A 38 6.34 12.09 12.22
CA LEU A 38 7.00 11.11 13.07
C LEU A 38 7.85 11.76 14.18
N GLY A 39 8.18 13.03 14.02
CA GLY A 39 9.06 13.79 14.91
C GLY A 39 10.27 14.36 14.18
N GLU A 40 10.59 15.61 14.44
CA GLU A 40 11.71 16.29 13.81
C GLU A 40 13.05 15.79 14.34
N GLY A 41 14.05 15.74 13.45
CA GLY A 41 15.44 15.46 13.83
C GLY A 41 15.71 14.00 14.26
N LEU A 42 14.80 13.08 14.02
CA LEU A 42 15.03 11.67 14.35
C LEU A 42 15.99 11.02 13.37
N GLU A 43 16.91 10.21 13.90
CA GLU A 43 17.93 9.49 13.14
C GLU A 43 17.95 8.00 13.51
N GLY A 44 18.40 7.17 12.56
CA GLY A 44 18.49 5.73 12.77
C GLY A 44 17.18 5.13 13.29
N ASP A 45 17.31 4.17 14.21
CA ASP A 45 16.18 3.41 14.73
C ASP A 45 15.13 4.27 15.49
N ALA A 46 15.47 5.50 15.90
CA ALA A 46 14.50 6.41 16.50
C ALA A 46 13.37 6.81 15.52
N ARG A 47 13.57 6.62 14.21
CA ARG A 47 12.54 6.82 13.18
C ARG A 47 11.44 5.74 13.21
N LEU A 48 11.75 4.55 13.73
CA LEU A 48 10.81 3.43 13.84
C LEU A 48 10.04 3.53 15.17
N ASN A 49 9.33 4.60 15.36
CA ASN A 49 8.55 4.88 16.57
C ASN A 49 7.07 4.51 16.40
N ASP A 50 6.28 4.68 17.48
CA ASP A 50 4.85 4.36 17.50
C ASP A 50 4.06 5.10 16.41
N ALA A 51 4.47 6.31 16.04
CA ALA A 51 3.83 7.08 14.97
C ALA A 51 4.08 6.44 13.60
N TRP A 52 5.28 5.92 13.36
CA TRP A 52 5.61 5.14 12.17
C TRP A 52 4.79 3.84 12.13
N GLU A 53 4.79 3.08 13.22
CA GLU A 53 4.00 1.85 13.31
C GLU A 53 2.51 2.07 13.04
N ALA A 54 1.95 3.18 13.51
CA ALA A 54 0.55 3.53 13.25
C ALA A 54 0.26 3.90 11.78
N LEU A 55 1.28 4.28 11.01
CA LEU A 55 1.16 4.62 9.59
C LEU A 55 1.38 3.43 8.65
N ARG A 56 1.98 2.35 9.14
CA ARG A 56 2.28 1.17 8.32
C ARG A 56 1.00 0.42 7.95
N PRO A 57 0.77 0.16 6.66
CA PRO A 57 -0.37 -0.64 6.22
C PRO A 57 -0.37 -2.06 6.84
N GLU A 58 0.81 -2.66 7.02
CA GLU A 58 1.00 -3.99 7.62
C GLU A 58 0.48 -4.04 9.06
N THR A 59 0.72 -2.99 9.85
CA THR A 59 0.20 -2.87 11.21
C THR A 59 -1.33 -2.83 11.21
N LEU A 60 -1.94 -2.12 10.27
CA LEU A 60 -3.39 -2.09 10.11
C LEU A 60 -3.94 -3.46 9.70
N VAL A 61 -3.24 -4.18 8.84
CA VAL A 61 -3.58 -5.56 8.46
C VAL A 61 -3.56 -6.47 9.69
N ALA A 62 -2.47 -6.43 10.47
CA ALA A 62 -2.30 -7.26 11.66
C ALA A 62 -3.35 -6.99 12.77
N GLN A 63 -3.84 -5.75 12.86
CA GLN A 63 -4.86 -5.34 13.83
C GLN A 63 -6.29 -5.65 13.37
N THR A 64 -6.47 -6.10 12.14
CA THR A 64 -7.81 -6.32 11.60
C THR A 64 -8.26 -7.76 11.87
N ASP A 65 -9.41 -7.92 12.53
CA ASP A 65 -10.03 -9.22 12.77
C ASP A 65 -10.42 -9.88 11.45
N GLY A 66 -9.98 -11.12 11.20
CA GLY A 66 -10.24 -11.88 9.98
C GLY A 66 -11.73 -12.03 9.64
N ALA A 67 -12.65 -11.96 10.64
CA ALA A 67 -14.09 -11.93 10.41
C ALA A 67 -14.57 -10.64 9.74
N ARG A 68 -13.85 -9.53 9.93
CA ARG A 68 -14.12 -8.25 9.25
C ARG A 68 -13.73 -8.26 7.78
N PHE A 69 -12.77 -9.10 7.38
CA PHE A 69 -12.25 -9.14 6.02
C PHE A 69 -13.23 -9.68 4.98
N ARG A 70 -14.30 -10.34 5.37
CA ARG A 70 -15.38 -10.71 4.43
C ARG A 70 -16.14 -9.50 3.86
N ARG A 71 -15.92 -8.30 4.43
CA ARG A 71 -16.54 -7.03 4.03
C ARG A 71 -15.53 -5.95 3.67
N VAL A 72 -14.26 -6.29 3.48
CA VAL A 72 -13.27 -5.32 3.03
C VAL A 72 -13.30 -5.20 1.51
N PRO A 73 -12.92 -4.02 0.98
CA PRO A 73 -12.78 -3.83 -0.45
C PRO A 73 -11.85 -4.87 -1.06
N ARG A 74 -12.11 -5.24 -2.29
CA ARG A 74 -11.18 -6.03 -3.08
C ARG A 74 -10.01 -5.15 -3.48
N PHE A 75 -8.81 -5.51 -3.02
CA PHE A 75 -7.61 -4.73 -3.29
C PHE A 75 -6.93 -5.17 -4.59
N TYR A 76 -6.48 -4.18 -5.33
CA TYR A 76 -5.62 -4.31 -6.49
C TYR A 76 -4.43 -3.37 -6.33
N PHE A 77 -3.23 -3.91 -6.43
CA PHE A 77 -1.99 -3.13 -6.41
C PHE A 77 -1.17 -3.44 -7.65
N ASP A 78 -0.70 -2.42 -8.33
CA ASP A 78 0.21 -2.53 -9.47
C ASP A 78 1.41 -1.62 -9.23
N ILE A 79 2.62 -2.15 -9.39
CA ILE A 79 3.85 -1.41 -9.11
C ILE A 79 4.92 -1.75 -10.15
N GLY A 80 5.72 -0.76 -10.53
CA GLY A 80 6.86 -0.96 -11.40
C GLY A 80 8.00 -1.70 -10.71
N ALA A 81 8.72 -2.54 -11.44
CA ALA A 81 9.86 -3.28 -10.91
C ALA A 81 11.00 -2.35 -10.43
N ASP A 82 11.11 -1.17 -11.05
CA ASP A 82 12.11 -0.14 -10.72
C ASP A 82 11.51 1.00 -9.85
N ASP A 83 10.29 0.80 -9.33
CA ASP A 83 9.63 1.81 -8.49
C ASP A 83 10.34 1.90 -7.11
N PRO A 84 10.69 3.09 -6.62
CA PRO A 84 11.34 3.27 -5.32
C PRO A 84 10.47 2.81 -4.12
N PHE A 85 9.19 2.57 -4.32
CA PHE A 85 8.28 2.06 -3.29
C PHE A 85 7.99 0.55 -3.41
N PHE A 86 8.72 -0.15 -4.29
CA PHE A 86 8.51 -1.57 -4.53
C PHE A 86 8.57 -2.41 -3.25
N GLU A 87 9.60 -2.18 -2.40
CA GLU A 87 9.79 -2.97 -1.18
C GLU A 87 8.59 -2.83 -0.23
N GLY A 88 8.13 -1.62 0.05
CA GLY A 88 6.98 -1.40 0.93
C GLY A 88 5.67 -1.98 0.37
N ALA A 89 5.48 -1.94 -0.95
CA ALA A 89 4.33 -2.59 -1.60
C ALA A 89 4.41 -4.12 -1.51
N ALA A 90 5.62 -4.69 -1.63
CA ALA A 90 5.86 -6.13 -1.48
C ALA A 90 5.61 -6.58 -0.02
N ASP A 91 6.05 -5.80 0.97
CA ASP A 91 5.80 -6.07 2.39
C ASP A 91 4.30 -6.12 2.69
N LEU A 92 3.54 -5.15 2.15
CA LEU A 92 2.08 -5.15 2.26
C LEU A 92 1.46 -6.38 1.59
N HIS A 93 1.92 -6.77 0.40
CA HIS A 93 1.45 -7.99 -0.28
C HIS A 93 1.64 -9.22 0.61
N LEU A 94 2.82 -9.38 1.20
CA LEU A 94 3.11 -10.51 2.09
C LEU A 94 2.19 -10.50 3.32
N SER A 95 2.00 -9.35 3.94
CA SER A 95 1.12 -9.19 5.12
C SER A 95 -0.34 -9.52 4.81
N LEU A 96 -0.86 -9.05 3.67
CA LEU A 96 -2.22 -9.37 3.23
C LEU A 96 -2.39 -10.86 2.95
N ARG A 97 -1.40 -11.50 2.31
CA ARG A 97 -1.40 -12.93 2.04
C ARG A 97 -1.42 -13.74 3.32
N ASP A 98 -0.56 -13.39 4.29
CA ASP A 98 -0.43 -14.10 5.56
C ASP A 98 -1.69 -13.94 6.43
N ALA A 99 -2.37 -12.80 6.31
CA ALA A 99 -3.68 -12.57 6.93
C ALA A 99 -4.86 -13.23 6.19
N GLY A 100 -4.63 -13.89 5.06
CA GLY A 100 -5.67 -14.52 4.25
C GLY A 100 -6.59 -13.54 3.52
N ILE A 101 -6.14 -12.29 3.31
CA ILE A 101 -6.91 -11.26 2.62
C ILE A 101 -6.72 -11.40 1.12
N LEU A 102 -7.82 -11.66 0.41
CA LEU A 102 -7.79 -11.76 -1.03
C LEU A 102 -7.48 -10.40 -1.67
N HIS A 103 -6.44 -10.37 -2.46
CA HIS A 103 -6.01 -9.18 -3.19
C HIS A 103 -5.31 -9.60 -4.49
N ARG A 104 -5.12 -8.63 -5.38
CA ARG A 104 -4.29 -8.80 -6.58
C ARG A 104 -3.07 -7.89 -6.44
N PHE A 105 -1.89 -8.47 -6.61
CA PHE A 105 -0.63 -7.75 -6.63
C PHE A 105 0.07 -8.04 -7.96
N ARG A 106 0.44 -7.00 -8.69
CA ARG A 106 1.13 -7.09 -9.98
C ARG A 106 2.43 -6.30 -9.94
N VAL A 107 3.42 -6.87 -10.59
CA VAL A 107 4.70 -6.23 -10.84
C VAL A 107 4.96 -6.27 -12.34
N THR A 108 5.19 -5.11 -12.95
CA THR A 108 5.53 -4.99 -14.36
C THR A 108 6.75 -4.09 -14.55
N GLU A 109 7.34 -4.06 -15.74
CA GLU A 109 8.43 -3.15 -16.05
C GLU A 109 7.98 -1.69 -15.86
N GLY A 110 8.89 -0.84 -15.34
CA GLY A 110 8.66 0.58 -15.17
C GLY A 110 8.96 1.08 -13.77
N GLY A 111 8.91 2.39 -13.60
CA GLY A 111 9.19 3.10 -12.36
C GLY A 111 7.98 3.85 -11.80
N HIS A 112 8.24 4.86 -10.98
CA HIS A 112 7.22 5.73 -10.39
C HIS A 112 6.91 6.91 -11.32
N ASP A 113 6.33 6.65 -12.49
CA ASP A 113 6.16 7.64 -13.56
C ASP A 113 4.86 7.48 -14.38
N TRP A 114 4.56 8.51 -15.16
CA TRP A 114 3.37 8.54 -16.00
C TRP A 114 3.31 7.45 -17.09
N PRO A 115 4.39 7.03 -17.74
CA PRO A 115 4.36 5.91 -18.66
C PRO A 115 3.83 4.63 -18.00
N PHE A 116 4.35 4.29 -16.81
CA PHE A 116 3.89 3.15 -16.03
C PHE A 116 2.40 3.27 -15.67
N TRP A 117 1.98 4.39 -15.06
CA TRP A 117 0.59 4.55 -14.59
C TRP A 117 -0.42 4.49 -15.72
N ARG A 118 -0.09 5.05 -16.88
CA ARG A 118 -0.98 4.95 -18.05
C ARG A 118 -1.12 3.53 -18.57
N GLY A 119 -0.04 2.76 -18.55
CA GLY A 119 -0.08 1.34 -18.94
C GLY A 119 -0.85 0.47 -17.98
N ALA A 120 -0.76 0.75 -16.68
CA ALA A 120 -1.42 -0.01 -15.62
C ALA A 120 -2.92 0.33 -15.44
N LEU A 121 -3.37 1.48 -15.94
CA LEU A 121 -4.72 1.99 -15.69
C LEU A 121 -5.83 1.09 -16.23
N GLU A 122 -5.66 0.49 -17.40
CA GLU A 122 -6.67 -0.38 -18.02
C GLU A 122 -6.98 -1.58 -17.13
N ASP A 123 -5.95 -2.28 -16.65
CA ASP A 123 -6.12 -3.44 -15.77
C ASP A 123 -6.74 -3.07 -14.42
N ALA A 124 -6.41 -1.90 -13.88
CA ALA A 124 -7.01 -1.38 -12.66
C ALA A 124 -8.51 -1.12 -12.82
N VAL A 125 -8.90 -0.51 -13.95
CA VAL A 125 -10.32 -0.24 -14.29
C VAL A 125 -11.07 -1.54 -14.50
N LEU A 126 -10.51 -2.50 -15.24
CA LEU A 126 -11.12 -3.82 -15.44
C LEU A 126 -11.29 -4.58 -14.12
N HIS A 127 -10.33 -4.45 -13.20
CA HIS A 127 -10.49 -5.03 -11.87
C HIS A 127 -11.67 -4.42 -11.11
N LEU A 128 -11.80 -3.10 -11.09
CA LEU A 128 -12.89 -2.41 -10.40
C LEU A 128 -14.24 -2.72 -11.04
N ASP A 129 -14.33 -2.78 -12.37
CA ASP A 129 -15.53 -3.18 -13.09
C ASP A 129 -15.98 -4.60 -12.71
N ALA A 130 -15.04 -5.55 -12.70
CA ALA A 130 -15.32 -6.93 -12.30
C ALA A 130 -15.78 -7.06 -10.84
N VAL A 131 -15.29 -6.20 -9.94
CA VAL A 131 -15.74 -6.15 -8.54
C VAL A 131 -17.15 -5.59 -8.46
N LEU A 132 -17.43 -4.46 -9.12
CA LEU A 132 -18.73 -3.80 -9.09
C LEU A 132 -19.82 -4.65 -9.73
N THR A 133 -19.54 -5.32 -10.84
CA THR A 133 -20.52 -6.18 -11.51
C THR A 133 -20.89 -7.43 -10.71
N ARG A 134 -19.96 -7.96 -9.88
CA ARG A 134 -20.29 -9.08 -8.98
C ARG A 134 -21.17 -8.67 -7.81
N ASP A 135 -20.93 -7.48 -7.25
CA ASP A 135 -21.69 -6.99 -6.09
C ASP A 135 -23.11 -6.50 -6.47
N TYR A 136 -23.37 -6.21 -7.75
CA TYR A 136 -24.68 -5.79 -8.24
C TYR A 136 -25.46 -6.90 -9.00
N GLY A 137 -24.88 -8.08 -9.14
CA GLY A 137 -25.43 -9.20 -9.92
C GLY A 137 -25.96 -10.37 -9.09
N GLU A 138 -26.01 -10.25 -7.74
CA GLU A 138 -26.59 -11.27 -6.84
C GLU A 138 -27.88 -10.77 -6.16
#